data_e42ad0b80ae632b697cf5d75e344a960
#
_entry.id   e42ad0b80ae632b697cf5d75e344a960
#
_cell.length_a   1.000
_cell.length_b   1.000
_cell.length_c   1.000
_cell.angle_alpha   90.00
_cell.angle_beta   90.00
_cell.angle_gamma   90.00
#
_symmetry.space_group_name_H-M   'P 1'
#
loop_
_entity.id
_entity.type
_entity.pdbx_description
1 polymer ?
#
loop_
_entity_poly.entity_id
_entity_poly.type
_entity_poly.pdbx_seq_one_letter_code
_entity_poly.pdbx_strand_id
1 'polypeptide(L)'
;MPSPSDRPSSISLPPGRSGLPWIGETRPFLADGFGFCAERVARFGPVFRTRILGRETVVISGPEATEAFNDEERILRSGAMVPHVAELMGKISLPLLDGAEHRRRKDFVLAGFTPEAYAAYLPAIEREVAAALAAWAERGEVRAVAETKRLALETICICVLGIPRGPVLEAFAADYAMVLAGFSALPLPLPGTAYTKAKAALDRILARFETAIAEHLDTPREDGLSRILAAKAKDGAGIGMEELKVELHHIVVAGLIVWSELAALLLALAEHTEVRQRLVLEIAAAPAEPLSPGTLRRLPFLYQVVQETKRTCPIVPVFFGRARRDFELSGQRVPEGWMVLWSHRTSLLAGEIYPQPETFDPGRFSPARAEDKKHPFGYAPQGAGPSTGHKCPGLDFATLMMSAFAIELLRGYEWEIPEAQDLSYDWSKIPPEPKSGLRVRLRRIA
;
A
#
# COMPACT_ATOMS: atom_id res chain seq x y z
N MET A 1 -29.10 42.61 -26.20
CA MET A 1 -29.58 41.27 -25.87
C MET A 1 -28.42 40.30 -26.13
N PRO A 2 -27.95 39.58 -25.14
CA PRO A 2 -26.88 38.59 -25.37
C PRO A 2 -27.44 37.40 -26.16
N SER A 3 -26.62 36.88 -27.07
CA SER A 3 -26.92 35.77 -27.98
C SER A 3 -27.29 34.48 -27.22
N PRO A 4 -28.16 33.61 -27.75
CA PRO A 4 -28.58 32.36 -27.11
C PRO A 4 -27.47 31.28 -26.94
N SER A 5 -26.22 31.58 -27.37
CA SER A 5 -25.11 30.62 -27.33
C SER A 5 -24.30 30.54 -26.02
N ASP A 6 -24.57 31.34 -25.00
CA ASP A 6 -23.83 31.44 -23.75
C ASP A 6 -24.53 30.76 -22.55
N ARG A 7 -25.30 29.70 -22.77
CA ARG A 7 -25.63 28.79 -21.67
C ARG A 7 -24.46 27.88 -21.45
N PRO A 8 -23.87 27.83 -20.21
CA PRO A 8 -22.89 26.82 -19.90
C PRO A 8 -23.53 25.45 -20.21
N SER A 9 -22.86 24.63 -21.01
CA SER A 9 -23.28 23.26 -21.25
C SER A 9 -23.51 22.61 -19.87
N SER A 10 -24.74 22.17 -19.58
CA SER A 10 -25.06 21.53 -18.32
C SER A 10 -24.36 20.18 -18.27
N ILE A 11 -23.13 20.16 -17.72
CA ILE A 11 -22.36 18.95 -17.56
C ILE A 11 -23.19 17.98 -16.72
N SER A 12 -23.47 16.79 -17.28
CA SER A 12 -24.34 15.80 -16.65
C SER A 12 -23.64 15.09 -15.49
N LEU A 13 -24.43 14.58 -14.55
CA LEU A 13 -23.94 13.63 -13.56
C LEU A 13 -23.40 12.37 -14.24
N PRO A 14 -22.39 11.68 -13.65
CA PRO A 14 -21.87 10.44 -14.20
C PRO A 14 -22.95 9.38 -14.40
N PRO A 15 -22.83 8.52 -15.43
CA PRO A 15 -23.70 7.37 -15.59
C PRO A 15 -23.57 6.44 -14.38
N GLY A 16 -24.55 5.57 -14.15
CA GLY A 16 -24.52 4.63 -13.04
C GLY A 16 -25.86 4.46 -12.37
N ARG A 17 -25.87 3.82 -11.21
CA ARG A 17 -27.09 3.53 -10.45
C ARG A 17 -26.83 3.66 -8.94
N SER A 18 -27.90 3.99 -8.20
CA SER A 18 -27.80 4.14 -6.74
C SER A 18 -27.98 2.85 -5.95
N GLY A 19 -28.33 1.73 -6.62
CA GLY A 19 -28.57 0.44 -5.96
C GLY A 19 -29.83 0.42 -5.08
N LEU A 20 -29.80 -0.34 -3.98
CA LEU A 20 -30.91 -0.47 -3.04
C LEU A 20 -31.13 0.81 -2.23
N PRO A 21 -32.37 1.10 -1.78
CA PRO A 21 -32.62 2.22 -0.89
C PRO A 21 -31.71 2.18 0.33
N TRP A 22 -31.23 3.34 0.78
CA TRP A 22 -30.37 3.58 1.95
C TRP A 22 -28.96 3.00 1.86
N ILE A 23 -28.82 1.69 1.57
CA ILE A 23 -27.50 1.00 1.57
C ILE A 23 -26.78 1.07 0.22
N GLY A 24 -27.47 1.35 -0.88
CA GLY A 24 -26.91 1.41 -2.20
C GLY A 24 -26.34 0.08 -2.70
N GLU A 25 -25.15 0.11 -3.25
CA GLU A 25 -24.39 -1.04 -3.70
C GLU A 25 -23.29 -1.46 -2.69
N THR A 26 -23.47 -1.14 -1.41
CA THR A 26 -22.49 -1.44 -0.35
C THR A 26 -22.16 -2.93 -0.26
N ARG A 27 -23.15 -3.82 -0.33
CA ARG A 27 -22.92 -5.26 -0.20
C ARG A 27 -22.00 -5.83 -1.29
N PRO A 28 -22.27 -5.63 -2.60
CA PRO A 28 -21.36 -6.11 -3.64
C PRO A 28 -19.98 -5.45 -3.56
N PHE A 29 -19.88 -4.17 -3.18
CA PHE A 29 -18.61 -3.50 -2.98
C PHE A 29 -17.77 -4.12 -1.85
N LEU A 30 -18.37 -4.43 -0.70
CA LEU A 30 -17.66 -5.06 0.43
C LEU A 30 -17.29 -6.52 0.17
N ALA A 31 -18.07 -7.21 -0.68
CA ALA A 31 -17.80 -8.61 -1.04
C ALA A 31 -16.59 -8.73 -1.98
N ASP A 32 -16.46 -7.82 -2.94
CA ASP A 32 -15.36 -7.76 -3.90
C ASP A 32 -15.25 -6.33 -4.46
N GLY A 33 -14.50 -5.48 -3.78
CA GLY A 33 -14.29 -4.09 -4.20
C GLY A 33 -13.50 -3.96 -5.50
N PHE A 34 -12.65 -4.93 -5.81
CA PHE A 34 -11.87 -4.95 -7.06
C PHE A 34 -12.75 -5.28 -8.26
N GLY A 35 -13.47 -6.42 -8.22
CA GLY A 35 -14.39 -6.83 -9.27
C GLY A 35 -15.57 -5.87 -9.44
N PHE A 36 -16.09 -5.32 -8.33
CA PHE A 36 -17.11 -4.29 -8.35
C PHE A 36 -16.71 -3.08 -9.20
N CYS A 37 -15.52 -2.56 -9.00
CA CYS A 37 -15.04 -1.41 -9.78
C CYS A 37 -14.78 -1.79 -11.24
N ALA A 38 -14.12 -2.93 -11.50
CA ALA A 38 -13.78 -3.36 -12.85
C ALA A 38 -15.04 -3.59 -13.72
N GLU A 39 -16.04 -4.29 -13.20
CA GLU A 39 -17.32 -4.54 -13.91
C GLU A 39 -18.03 -3.23 -14.27
N ARG A 40 -18.05 -2.27 -13.35
CA ARG A 40 -18.77 -1.01 -13.55
C ARG A 40 -18.03 -0.04 -14.45
N VAL A 41 -16.71 -0.01 -14.38
CA VAL A 41 -15.88 0.74 -15.33
C VAL A 41 -16.08 0.19 -16.75
N ALA A 42 -16.09 -1.12 -16.93
CA ALA A 42 -16.38 -1.73 -18.24
C ALA A 42 -17.77 -1.37 -18.77
N ARG A 43 -18.76 -1.19 -17.89
CA ARG A 43 -20.15 -0.90 -18.24
C ARG A 43 -20.45 0.59 -18.42
N PHE A 44 -19.92 1.45 -17.56
CA PHE A 44 -20.30 2.86 -17.46
C PHE A 44 -19.19 3.82 -17.87
N GLY A 45 -17.99 3.33 -18.08
CA GLY A 45 -16.80 4.15 -18.33
C GLY A 45 -16.00 4.47 -17.07
N PRO A 46 -14.90 5.24 -17.22
CA PRO A 46 -13.94 5.49 -16.15
C PRO A 46 -14.46 6.35 -14.99
N VAL A 47 -15.59 7.03 -15.18
CA VAL A 47 -16.25 7.85 -14.17
C VAL A 47 -17.70 7.44 -14.07
N PHE A 48 -18.11 6.88 -12.94
CA PHE A 48 -19.50 6.46 -12.73
C PHE A 48 -20.00 6.78 -11.32
N ARG A 49 -21.32 6.94 -11.18
CA ARG A 49 -21.95 7.16 -9.87
C ARG A 49 -22.55 5.89 -9.28
N THR A 50 -22.56 5.83 -7.97
CA THR A 50 -23.22 4.79 -7.18
C THR A 50 -23.57 5.34 -5.79
N ARG A 51 -24.09 4.47 -4.90
CA ARG A 51 -24.22 4.77 -3.46
C ARG A 51 -23.53 3.66 -2.68
N ILE A 52 -22.57 4.02 -1.85
CA ILE A 52 -21.79 3.10 -1.01
C ILE A 52 -21.80 3.62 0.43
N LEU A 53 -22.05 2.72 1.39
CA LEU A 53 -22.13 3.06 2.81
C LEU A 53 -23.15 4.19 3.11
N GLY A 54 -24.27 4.20 2.35
CA GLY A 54 -25.31 5.22 2.47
C GLY A 54 -24.95 6.58 1.87
N ARG A 55 -23.76 6.77 1.26
CA ARG A 55 -23.28 8.05 0.73
C ARG A 55 -23.34 8.06 -0.79
N GLU A 56 -23.76 9.18 -1.36
CA GLU A 56 -23.63 9.41 -2.81
C GLU A 56 -22.14 9.40 -3.17
N THR A 57 -21.80 8.63 -4.20
CA THR A 57 -20.42 8.26 -4.50
C THR A 57 -20.15 8.37 -5.99
N VAL A 58 -19.03 8.97 -6.37
CA VAL A 58 -18.45 8.84 -7.71
C VAL A 58 -17.22 7.95 -7.61
N VAL A 59 -17.17 6.90 -8.43
CA VAL A 59 -15.98 6.08 -8.62
C VAL A 59 -15.26 6.59 -9.86
N ILE A 60 -13.96 6.81 -9.73
CA ILE A 60 -13.09 7.33 -10.78
C ILE A 60 -11.92 6.39 -11.04
N SER A 61 -11.47 6.27 -12.29
CA SER A 61 -10.36 5.42 -12.71
C SER A 61 -9.62 5.96 -13.91
N GLY A 62 -8.39 5.47 -14.12
CA GLY A 62 -7.51 5.92 -15.19
C GLY A 62 -6.56 7.05 -14.78
N PRO A 63 -5.69 7.51 -15.71
CA PRO A 63 -4.66 8.48 -15.39
C PRO A 63 -5.21 9.87 -15.03
N GLU A 64 -6.25 10.37 -15.74
CA GLU A 64 -6.90 11.64 -15.39
C GLU A 64 -7.55 11.60 -13.99
N ALA A 65 -8.14 10.45 -13.63
CA ALA A 65 -8.70 10.23 -12.30
C ALA A 65 -7.61 10.20 -11.23
N THR A 66 -6.46 9.59 -11.54
CA THR A 66 -5.29 9.59 -10.64
C THR A 66 -4.78 11.00 -10.40
N GLU A 67 -4.70 11.84 -11.44
CA GLU A 67 -4.36 13.25 -11.31
C GLU A 67 -5.37 13.99 -10.44
N ALA A 68 -6.66 13.91 -10.77
CA ALA A 68 -7.72 14.59 -10.03
C ALA A 68 -7.78 14.17 -8.55
N PHE A 69 -7.54 12.88 -8.26
CA PHE A 69 -7.54 12.36 -6.91
C PHE A 69 -6.37 12.88 -6.06
N ASN A 70 -5.25 13.24 -6.67
CA ASN A 70 -4.08 13.80 -6.00
C ASN A 70 -4.05 15.35 -5.99
N ASP A 71 -5.09 16.00 -6.50
CA ASP A 71 -5.29 17.44 -6.46
C ASP A 71 -6.18 17.81 -5.26
N GLU A 72 -5.58 18.37 -4.20
CA GLU A 72 -6.30 18.81 -2.98
C GLU A 72 -7.32 19.94 -3.24
N GLU A 73 -7.22 20.66 -4.37
CA GLU A 73 -8.22 21.65 -4.76
C GLU A 73 -9.52 21.01 -5.28
N ARG A 74 -9.45 19.72 -5.67
CA ARG A 74 -10.58 18.93 -6.14
C ARG A 74 -11.07 17.94 -5.11
N ILE A 75 -10.16 17.21 -4.45
CA ILE A 75 -10.50 16.06 -3.60
C ILE A 75 -9.72 16.12 -2.28
N LEU A 76 -10.45 16.04 -1.18
CA LEU A 76 -9.94 15.98 0.19
C LEU A 76 -9.95 14.56 0.72
N ARG A 77 -9.01 14.23 1.60
CA ARG A 77 -8.95 12.98 2.38
C ARG A 77 -9.72 13.10 3.69
N SER A 78 -9.70 14.28 4.31
CA SER A 78 -10.37 14.52 5.58
C SER A 78 -11.88 14.25 5.50
N GLY A 79 -12.39 13.45 6.44
CA GLY A 79 -13.79 13.05 6.52
C GLY A 79 -14.27 12.10 5.43
N ALA A 80 -13.38 11.61 4.56
CA ALA A 80 -13.73 10.65 3.52
C ALA A 80 -13.77 9.20 4.02
N MET A 81 -12.81 8.84 4.88
CA MET A 81 -12.68 7.47 5.40
C MET A 81 -13.88 7.04 6.23
N VAL A 82 -14.17 5.75 6.22
CA VAL A 82 -15.19 5.13 7.07
C VAL A 82 -14.82 5.35 8.55
N PRO A 83 -15.76 5.83 9.40
CA PRO A 83 -15.43 6.33 10.74
C PRO A 83 -14.66 5.35 11.63
N HIS A 84 -15.04 4.06 11.67
CA HIS A 84 -14.35 3.08 12.51
C HIS A 84 -12.95 2.74 11.99
N VAL A 85 -12.75 2.77 10.65
CA VAL A 85 -11.43 2.59 10.05
C VAL A 85 -10.54 3.80 10.37
N ALA A 86 -11.08 5.03 10.25
CA ALA A 86 -10.36 6.24 10.63
C ALA A 86 -9.96 6.23 12.12
N GLU A 87 -10.83 5.71 12.99
CA GLU A 87 -10.53 5.57 14.43
C GLU A 87 -9.37 4.60 14.66
N LEU A 88 -9.41 3.41 14.02
CA LEU A 88 -8.35 2.40 14.14
C LEU A 88 -7.06 2.77 13.40
N MET A 89 -7.09 3.67 12.42
CA MET A 89 -5.91 4.25 11.78
C MET A 89 -5.27 5.38 12.60
N GLY A 90 -6.01 5.88 13.62
CA GLY A 90 -5.69 7.13 14.30
C GLY A 90 -6.26 8.32 13.55
N LYS A 91 -7.28 8.98 14.13
CA LYS A 91 -8.09 10.04 13.50
C LYS A 91 -7.29 11.22 12.93
N ILE A 92 -6.09 11.44 13.44
CA ILE A 92 -5.18 12.52 13.04
C ILE A 92 -3.98 11.99 12.22
N SER A 93 -4.01 10.75 11.73
CA SER A 93 -2.91 10.20 10.95
C SER A 93 -2.80 10.84 9.56
N LEU A 94 -1.59 10.90 9.05
CA LEU A 94 -1.23 11.53 7.78
C LEU A 94 -2.18 11.22 6.60
N PRO A 95 -2.64 9.96 6.37
CA PRO A 95 -3.53 9.66 5.26
C PRO A 95 -4.93 10.30 5.35
N LEU A 96 -5.29 10.84 6.51
CA LEU A 96 -6.60 11.45 6.78
C LEU A 96 -6.54 12.98 6.84
N LEU A 97 -5.37 13.56 6.60
CA LEU A 97 -5.11 15.00 6.63
C LEU A 97 -5.04 15.59 5.22
N ASP A 98 -5.22 16.89 5.12
CA ASP A 98 -5.07 17.67 3.89
C ASP A 98 -4.30 18.98 4.17
N GLY A 99 -3.87 19.65 3.11
CA GLY A 99 -3.35 21.01 3.15
C GLY A 99 -2.05 21.19 3.93
N ALA A 100 -1.95 22.27 4.67
CA ALA A 100 -0.71 22.65 5.38
C ALA A 100 -0.35 21.65 6.48
N GLU A 101 -1.34 21.12 7.19
CA GLU A 101 -1.11 20.15 8.26
C GLU A 101 -0.61 18.81 7.70
N HIS A 102 -1.20 18.32 6.60
CA HIS A 102 -0.69 17.15 5.89
C HIS A 102 0.78 17.35 5.50
N ARG A 103 1.13 18.49 4.86
CA ARG A 103 2.50 18.76 4.43
C ARG A 103 3.46 18.82 5.61
N ARG A 104 3.09 19.52 6.69
CA ARG A 104 3.91 19.58 7.91
C ARG A 104 4.21 18.20 8.49
N ARG A 105 3.18 17.38 8.63
CA ARG A 105 3.31 16.00 9.16
C ARG A 105 4.11 15.11 8.22
N LYS A 106 3.90 15.28 6.90
CA LYS A 106 4.62 14.55 5.87
C LYS A 106 6.13 14.79 5.92
N ASP A 107 6.56 16.03 6.17
CA ASP A 107 7.98 16.38 6.26
C ASP A 107 8.65 15.60 7.41
N PHE A 108 8.00 15.42 8.56
CA PHE A 108 8.51 14.59 9.65
C PHE A 108 8.59 13.11 9.25
N VAL A 109 7.54 12.56 8.67
CA VAL A 109 7.52 11.16 8.24
C VAL A 109 8.61 10.89 7.21
N LEU A 110 8.81 11.79 6.24
CA LEU A 110 9.83 11.67 5.20
C LEU A 110 11.26 11.62 5.76
N ALA A 111 11.52 12.19 6.94
CA ALA A 111 12.84 12.10 7.58
C ALA A 111 13.26 10.65 7.89
N GLY A 112 12.29 9.76 8.13
CA GLY A 112 12.53 8.32 8.29
C GLY A 112 12.67 7.55 6.98
N PHE A 113 12.47 8.19 5.82
CA PHE A 113 12.42 7.54 4.50
C PHE A 113 13.30 8.27 3.46
N THR A 114 14.49 8.66 3.87
CA THR A 114 15.50 9.29 2.99
C THR A 114 16.44 8.24 2.37
N PRO A 115 17.21 8.58 1.31
CA PRO A 115 18.23 7.68 0.77
C PRO A 115 19.24 7.20 1.83
N GLU A 116 19.61 8.07 2.80
CA GLU A 116 20.51 7.73 3.90
C GLU A 116 19.85 6.76 4.90
N ALA A 117 18.54 6.96 5.18
CA ALA A 117 17.77 6.02 5.99
C ALA A 117 17.71 4.64 5.32
N TYR A 118 17.42 4.59 4.02
CA TYR A 118 17.42 3.33 3.27
C TYR A 118 18.76 2.62 3.27
N ALA A 119 19.86 3.35 3.13
CA ALA A 119 21.20 2.77 3.23
C ALA A 119 21.46 2.15 4.62
N ALA A 120 20.96 2.77 5.68
CA ALA A 120 21.05 2.23 7.05
C ALA A 120 20.14 1.02 7.29
N TYR A 121 18.97 0.95 6.62
CA TYR A 121 18.02 -0.15 6.79
C TYR A 121 18.40 -1.42 6.02
N LEU A 122 19.09 -1.29 4.89
CA LEU A 122 19.38 -2.42 4.00
C LEU A 122 20.06 -3.61 4.72
N PRO A 123 21.09 -3.43 5.57
CA PRO A 123 21.68 -4.56 6.29
C PRO A 123 20.71 -5.28 7.21
N ALA A 124 19.75 -4.56 7.80
CA ALA A 124 18.71 -5.16 8.63
C ALA A 124 17.69 -5.91 7.74
N ILE A 125 17.28 -5.32 6.63
CA ILE A 125 16.37 -5.97 5.66
C ILE A 125 16.97 -7.28 5.15
N GLU A 126 18.24 -7.27 4.71
CA GLU A 126 18.94 -8.48 4.24
C GLU A 126 18.96 -9.58 5.31
N ARG A 127 19.35 -9.22 6.53
CA ARG A 127 19.42 -10.15 7.66
C ARG A 127 18.05 -10.76 7.98
N GLU A 128 16.99 -9.95 8.03
CA GLU A 128 15.64 -10.40 8.35
C GLU A 128 15.07 -11.32 7.25
N VAL A 129 15.31 -10.97 5.97
CA VAL A 129 14.93 -11.81 4.82
C VAL A 129 15.67 -13.13 4.84
N ALA A 130 16.99 -13.12 5.01
CA ALA A 130 17.82 -14.34 5.05
C ALA A 130 17.38 -15.26 6.20
N ALA A 131 17.15 -14.72 7.39
CA ALA A 131 16.68 -15.47 8.54
C ALA A 131 15.27 -16.08 8.32
N ALA A 132 14.36 -15.33 7.69
CA ALA A 132 13.03 -15.83 7.38
C ALA A 132 13.07 -16.99 6.38
N LEU A 133 13.77 -16.82 5.25
CA LEU A 133 13.88 -17.86 4.22
C LEU A 133 14.60 -19.11 4.71
N ALA A 134 15.64 -18.98 5.57
CA ALA A 134 16.28 -20.10 6.22
C ALA A 134 15.30 -20.88 7.09
N ALA A 135 14.53 -20.20 7.93
CA ALA A 135 13.53 -20.84 8.78
C ALA A 135 12.38 -21.47 7.96
N TRP A 136 12.01 -20.93 6.81
CA TRP A 136 11.02 -21.55 5.91
C TRP A 136 11.58 -22.86 5.31
N ALA A 137 12.83 -22.83 4.85
CA ALA A 137 13.48 -24.01 4.28
C ALA A 137 13.68 -25.15 5.31
N GLU A 138 13.98 -24.81 6.58
CA GLU A 138 14.07 -25.80 7.68
C GLU A 138 12.73 -26.49 7.92
N ARG A 139 11.61 -25.78 7.79
CA ARG A 139 10.25 -26.34 7.92
C ARG A 139 9.80 -27.10 6.67
N GLY A 140 10.43 -26.86 5.54
CA GLY A 140 10.16 -27.49 4.24
C GLY A 140 8.88 -26.99 3.57
N GLU A 141 7.72 -26.98 4.25
CA GLU A 141 6.46 -26.43 3.75
C GLU A 141 5.94 -25.35 4.68
N VAL A 142 5.55 -24.21 4.13
CA VAL A 142 5.02 -23.05 4.87
C VAL A 142 3.80 -22.45 4.17
N ARG A 143 3.03 -21.63 4.90
CA ARG A 143 2.01 -20.73 4.34
C ARG A 143 2.63 -19.36 4.12
N ALA A 144 3.01 -19.05 2.88
CA ALA A 144 3.77 -17.85 2.54
C ALA A 144 3.06 -16.55 2.95
N VAL A 145 1.73 -16.50 2.91
CA VAL A 145 0.97 -15.31 3.39
C VAL A 145 1.23 -15.04 4.87
N ALA A 146 1.20 -16.06 5.72
CA ALA A 146 1.46 -15.87 7.17
C ALA A 146 2.92 -15.46 7.42
N GLU A 147 3.82 -16.07 6.69
CA GLU A 147 5.26 -15.82 6.81
C GLU A 147 5.65 -14.42 6.31
N THR A 148 5.11 -13.99 5.17
CA THR A 148 5.38 -12.64 4.63
C THR A 148 4.75 -11.56 5.51
N LYS A 149 3.58 -11.82 6.14
CA LYS A 149 3.00 -10.92 7.15
C LYS A 149 3.96 -10.74 8.34
N ARG A 150 4.53 -11.83 8.83
CA ARG A 150 5.50 -11.79 9.91
C ARG A 150 6.76 -11.04 9.49
N LEU A 151 7.36 -11.39 8.35
CA LEU A 151 8.56 -10.75 7.81
C LEU A 151 8.35 -9.24 7.63
N ALA A 152 7.24 -8.81 7.04
CA ALA A 152 6.97 -7.39 6.82
C ALA A 152 6.85 -6.61 8.13
N LEU A 153 6.13 -7.16 9.12
CA LEU A 153 6.00 -6.53 10.44
C LEU A 153 7.34 -6.46 11.18
N GLU A 154 8.09 -7.55 11.22
CA GLU A 154 9.40 -7.60 11.87
C GLU A 154 10.35 -6.57 11.25
N THR A 155 10.41 -6.54 9.92
CA THR A 155 11.30 -5.63 9.19
C THR A 155 10.96 -4.16 9.45
N ILE A 156 9.69 -3.76 9.36
CA ILE A 156 9.31 -2.35 9.60
C ILE A 156 9.56 -1.94 11.06
N CYS A 157 9.27 -2.82 12.02
CA CYS A 157 9.52 -2.53 13.44
C CYS A 157 11.02 -2.42 13.76
N ILE A 158 11.85 -3.28 13.18
CA ILE A 158 13.31 -3.24 13.37
C ILE A 158 13.89 -1.97 12.73
N CYS A 159 13.55 -1.69 11.47
CA CYS A 159 14.13 -0.58 10.71
C CYS A 159 13.67 0.79 11.22
N VAL A 160 12.38 0.93 11.52
CA VAL A 160 11.81 2.24 11.87
C VAL A 160 11.76 2.48 13.37
N LEU A 161 11.45 1.46 14.17
CA LEU A 161 11.28 1.60 15.62
C LEU A 161 12.51 1.14 16.42
N GLY A 162 13.52 0.54 15.78
CA GLY A 162 14.66 -0.06 16.47
C GLY A 162 14.29 -1.18 17.44
N ILE A 163 13.13 -1.83 17.28
CA ILE A 163 12.64 -2.91 18.14
C ILE A 163 13.23 -4.24 17.66
N PRO A 164 14.15 -4.87 18.41
CA PRO A 164 14.73 -6.15 18.03
C PRO A 164 13.70 -7.30 18.15
N ARG A 165 14.01 -8.43 17.52
CA ARG A 165 13.27 -9.68 17.75
C ARG A 165 13.21 -10.02 19.24
N GLY A 166 12.05 -10.48 19.69
CA GLY A 166 11.84 -10.86 21.09
C GLY A 166 10.42 -10.58 21.58
N PRO A 167 10.19 -10.69 22.89
CA PRO A 167 8.84 -10.61 23.46
C PRO A 167 8.07 -9.31 23.14
N VAL A 168 8.77 -8.21 23.01
CA VAL A 168 8.15 -6.91 22.65
C VAL A 168 7.59 -6.96 21.23
N LEU A 169 8.38 -7.46 20.27
CA LEU A 169 7.94 -7.58 18.87
C LEU A 169 6.81 -8.60 18.71
N GLU A 170 6.85 -9.72 19.44
CA GLU A 170 5.76 -10.70 19.47
C GLU A 170 4.45 -10.09 20.02
N ALA A 171 4.54 -9.25 21.05
CA ALA A 171 3.40 -8.53 21.58
C ALA A 171 2.85 -7.50 20.57
N PHE A 172 3.71 -6.79 19.82
CA PHE A 172 3.28 -5.95 18.71
C PHE A 172 2.55 -6.77 17.64
N ALA A 173 3.09 -7.91 17.24
CA ALA A 173 2.48 -8.79 16.24
C ALA A 173 1.06 -9.22 16.63
N ALA A 174 0.88 -9.63 17.88
CA ALA A 174 -0.43 -10.02 18.41
C ALA A 174 -1.43 -8.87 18.41
N ASP A 175 -1.01 -7.66 18.81
CA ASP A 175 -1.86 -6.49 18.85
C ASP A 175 -2.20 -5.99 17.42
N TYR A 176 -1.24 -5.97 16.50
CA TYR A 176 -1.52 -5.61 15.10
C TYR A 176 -2.45 -6.60 14.40
N ALA A 177 -2.38 -7.88 14.71
CA ALA A 177 -3.35 -8.86 14.21
C ALA A 177 -4.79 -8.51 14.63
N MET A 178 -4.98 -8.04 15.88
CA MET A 178 -6.29 -7.58 16.36
C MET A 178 -6.74 -6.29 15.67
N VAL A 179 -5.84 -5.32 15.48
CA VAL A 179 -6.15 -4.05 14.80
C VAL A 179 -6.57 -4.31 13.35
N LEU A 180 -5.84 -5.14 12.61
CA LEU A 180 -6.16 -5.50 11.22
C LEU A 180 -7.51 -6.20 11.11
N ALA A 181 -7.82 -7.13 12.04
CA ALA A 181 -9.14 -7.76 12.09
C ALA A 181 -10.26 -6.74 12.36
N GLY A 182 -9.97 -5.67 13.11
CA GLY A 182 -10.90 -4.59 13.40
C GLY A 182 -11.29 -3.74 12.19
N PHE A 183 -10.41 -3.58 11.19
CA PHE A 183 -10.72 -2.80 9.98
C PHE A 183 -11.90 -3.36 9.18
N SER A 184 -12.03 -4.68 9.14
CA SER A 184 -13.12 -5.36 8.44
C SER A 184 -14.30 -5.74 9.35
N ALA A 185 -14.20 -5.44 10.66
CA ALA A 185 -15.23 -5.80 11.62
C ALA A 185 -16.43 -4.83 11.58
N LEU A 186 -17.61 -5.33 11.94
CA LEU A 186 -18.73 -4.44 12.25
C LEU A 186 -18.37 -3.59 13.48
N PRO A 187 -18.57 -2.26 13.42
CA PRO A 187 -18.17 -1.34 14.51
C PRO A 187 -19.14 -1.39 15.70
N LEU A 188 -19.36 -2.58 16.26
CA LEU A 188 -20.20 -2.81 17.41
C LEU A 188 -19.40 -2.57 18.70
N PRO A 189 -19.73 -1.54 19.52
CA PRO A 189 -19.00 -1.20 20.73
C PRO A 189 -19.41 -2.09 21.92
N LEU A 190 -19.53 -3.40 21.69
CA LEU A 190 -19.87 -4.39 22.71
C LEU A 190 -18.63 -5.14 23.18
N PRO A 191 -18.50 -5.47 24.47
CA PRO A 191 -17.38 -6.23 25.01
C PRO A 191 -17.16 -7.54 24.24
N GLY A 192 -15.89 -7.83 23.91
CA GLY A 192 -15.49 -9.08 23.25
C GLY A 192 -15.63 -9.09 21.71
N THR A 193 -16.21 -8.06 21.09
CA THR A 193 -16.26 -7.93 19.62
C THR A 193 -14.87 -7.69 19.03
N ALA A 194 -14.68 -8.03 17.76
CA ALA A 194 -13.41 -7.76 17.07
C ALA A 194 -13.05 -6.27 17.09
N TYR A 195 -14.03 -5.39 16.94
CA TYR A 195 -13.82 -3.94 16.99
C TYR A 195 -13.34 -3.46 18.36
N THR A 196 -13.94 -3.90 19.48
CA THR A 196 -13.50 -3.49 20.83
C THR A 196 -12.14 -4.07 21.19
N LYS A 197 -11.84 -5.31 20.74
CA LYS A 197 -10.50 -5.91 20.88
C LYS A 197 -9.45 -5.10 20.10
N ALA A 198 -9.77 -4.68 18.88
CA ALA A 198 -8.89 -3.86 18.06
C ALA A 198 -8.59 -2.50 18.72
N LYS A 199 -9.59 -1.82 19.29
CA LYS A 199 -9.38 -0.57 20.05
C LYS A 199 -8.45 -0.77 21.24
N ALA A 200 -8.70 -1.80 22.06
CA ALA A 200 -7.85 -2.10 23.21
C ALA A 200 -6.41 -2.48 22.77
N ALA A 201 -6.24 -3.13 21.62
CA ALA A 201 -4.94 -3.41 21.06
C ALA A 201 -4.24 -2.12 20.59
N LEU A 202 -4.97 -1.21 19.93
CA LEU A 202 -4.44 0.09 19.52
C LEU A 202 -3.96 0.90 20.74
N ASP A 203 -4.73 0.94 21.82
CA ASP A 203 -4.31 1.63 23.05
C ASP A 203 -2.99 1.08 23.60
N ARG A 204 -2.81 -0.25 23.60
CA ARG A 204 -1.55 -0.89 24.00
C ARG A 204 -0.39 -0.56 23.05
N ILE A 205 -0.64 -0.53 21.75
CA ILE A 205 0.35 -0.14 20.74
C ILE A 205 0.81 1.29 20.98
N LEU A 206 -0.12 2.24 21.17
CA LEU A 206 0.20 3.64 21.39
C LEU A 206 0.97 3.86 22.71
N ALA A 207 0.64 3.10 23.78
CA ALA A 207 1.40 3.14 25.03
C ALA A 207 2.85 2.63 24.87
N ARG A 208 3.06 1.58 24.05
CA ARG A 208 4.43 1.11 23.74
C ARG A 208 5.22 2.10 22.90
N PHE A 209 4.57 2.82 21.99
CA PHE A 209 5.25 3.89 21.25
C PHE A 209 5.70 5.02 22.17
N GLU A 210 4.91 5.38 23.17
CA GLU A 210 5.31 6.39 24.15
C GLU A 210 6.60 5.99 24.88
N THR A 211 6.70 4.70 25.29
CA THR A 211 7.92 4.15 25.87
C THR A 211 9.10 4.19 24.89
N ALA A 212 8.90 3.73 23.64
CA ALA A 212 9.95 3.74 22.62
C ALA A 212 10.42 5.16 22.29
N ILE A 213 9.52 6.13 22.21
CA ILE A 213 9.85 7.54 21.98
C ILE A 213 10.73 8.07 23.13
N ALA A 214 10.36 7.79 24.38
CA ALA A 214 11.14 8.22 25.55
C ALA A 214 12.56 7.62 25.54
N GLU A 215 12.70 6.34 25.23
CA GLU A 215 14.01 5.69 25.08
C GLU A 215 14.87 6.32 23.97
N HIS A 216 14.29 6.67 22.82
CA HIS A 216 15.02 7.25 21.70
C HIS A 216 15.39 8.73 21.92
N LEU A 217 14.61 9.43 22.74
CA LEU A 217 14.98 10.80 23.19
C LEU A 217 16.19 10.77 24.14
N ASP A 218 16.26 9.76 25.02
CA ASP A 218 17.38 9.55 25.92
C ASP A 218 18.61 9.01 25.17
N THR A 219 18.42 8.02 24.32
CA THR A 219 19.49 7.32 23.60
C THR A 219 19.12 7.18 22.11
N PRO A 220 19.46 8.16 21.25
CA PRO A 220 19.23 8.10 19.81
C PRO A 220 19.92 6.90 19.15
N ARG A 221 19.27 6.33 18.12
CA ARG A 221 19.71 5.14 17.37
C ARG A 221 19.78 5.43 15.86
N GLU A 222 20.38 4.51 15.11
CA GLU A 222 20.43 4.57 13.63
C GLU A 222 19.15 3.97 13.01
N ASP A 223 17.97 4.48 13.40
CA ASP A 223 16.64 4.01 12.95
C ASP A 223 15.74 5.17 12.51
N GLY A 224 14.54 4.81 12.03
CA GLY A 224 13.56 5.77 11.52
C GLY A 224 13.02 6.70 12.61
N LEU A 225 12.76 6.17 13.81
CA LEU A 225 12.21 6.95 14.92
C LEU A 225 13.18 8.04 15.37
N SER A 226 14.47 7.72 15.53
CA SER A 226 15.49 8.72 15.86
C SER A 226 15.60 9.82 14.81
N ARG A 227 15.50 9.46 13.52
CA ARG A 227 15.51 10.41 12.39
C ARG A 227 14.27 11.33 12.41
N ILE A 228 13.08 10.77 12.67
CA ILE A 228 11.83 11.54 12.78
C ILE A 228 11.89 12.50 13.98
N LEU A 229 12.41 12.04 15.13
CA LEU A 229 12.58 12.87 16.33
C LEU A 229 13.58 14.02 16.12
N ALA A 230 14.65 13.78 15.36
CA ALA A 230 15.64 14.81 15.03
C ALA A 230 15.13 15.85 14.02
N ALA A 231 14.10 15.52 13.25
CA ALA A 231 13.54 16.42 12.24
C ALA A 231 12.90 17.67 12.87
N LYS A 232 12.95 18.77 12.14
CA LYS A 232 12.36 20.05 12.55
C LYS A 232 11.47 20.60 11.45
N ALA A 233 10.35 21.17 11.83
CA ALA A 233 9.51 21.94 10.94
C ALA A 233 10.23 23.28 10.54
N LYS A 234 9.67 23.99 9.57
CA LYS A 234 10.22 25.27 9.08
C LYS A 234 10.35 26.34 10.16
N ASP A 235 9.50 26.28 11.18
CA ASP A 235 9.52 27.16 12.36
C ASP A 235 10.47 26.68 13.48
N GLY A 236 11.18 25.59 13.26
CA GLY A 236 12.09 24.98 14.24
C GLY A 236 11.40 24.04 15.25
N ALA A 237 10.08 23.89 15.20
CA ALA A 237 9.36 22.99 16.11
C ALA A 237 9.60 21.52 15.75
N GLY A 238 9.56 20.64 16.75
CA GLY A 238 9.50 19.19 16.58
C GLY A 238 8.07 18.71 16.38
N ILE A 239 7.91 17.42 16.08
CA ILE A 239 6.59 16.75 16.06
C ILE A 239 6.08 16.55 17.49
N GLY A 240 4.77 16.76 17.72
CA GLY A 240 4.14 16.52 19.02
C GLY A 240 4.06 15.03 19.37
N MET A 241 4.07 14.71 20.68
CA MET A 241 4.03 13.31 21.16
C MET A 241 2.83 12.54 20.61
N GLU A 242 1.61 13.10 20.72
CA GLU A 242 0.40 12.43 20.25
C GLU A 242 0.38 12.27 18.72
N GLU A 243 0.91 13.25 18.00
CA GLU A 243 1.06 13.18 16.56
C GLU A 243 2.05 12.06 16.17
N LEU A 244 3.20 12.02 16.83
CA LEU A 244 4.24 11.02 16.56
C LEU A 244 3.75 9.60 16.82
N LYS A 245 3.07 9.33 17.95
CA LYS A 245 2.49 8.01 18.25
C LYS A 245 1.55 7.54 17.13
N VAL A 246 0.70 8.44 16.63
CA VAL A 246 -0.24 8.12 15.55
C VAL A 246 0.49 7.91 14.22
N GLU A 247 1.53 8.68 13.92
CA GLU A 247 2.32 8.45 12.70
C GLU A 247 3.15 7.17 12.75
N LEU A 248 3.71 6.81 13.90
CA LEU A 248 4.38 5.52 14.07
C LEU A 248 3.41 4.35 13.85
N HIS A 249 2.18 4.46 14.37
CA HIS A 249 1.14 3.48 14.12
C HIS A 249 0.83 3.38 12.61
N HIS A 250 0.62 4.50 11.94
CA HIS A 250 0.39 4.57 10.51
C HIS A 250 1.55 3.95 9.72
N ILE A 251 2.79 4.28 10.05
CA ILE A 251 4.00 3.73 9.40
C ILE A 251 4.06 2.21 9.53
N VAL A 252 3.80 1.67 10.72
CA VAL A 252 3.82 0.21 10.92
C VAL A 252 2.69 -0.48 10.17
N VAL A 253 1.46 0.06 10.19
CA VAL A 253 0.34 -0.49 9.39
C VAL A 253 0.68 -0.48 7.91
N ALA A 254 1.22 0.64 7.40
CA ALA A 254 1.59 0.78 5.99
C ALA A 254 2.75 -0.15 5.60
N GLY A 255 3.77 -0.30 6.46
CA GLY A 255 4.89 -1.20 6.23
C GLY A 255 4.50 -2.68 6.30
N LEU A 256 3.58 -3.01 7.21
CA LEU A 256 3.07 -4.37 7.36
C LEU A 256 2.37 -4.85 6.08
N ILE A 257 1.54 -4.03 5.43
CA ILE A 257 0.78 -4.46 4.24
C ILE A 257 1.63 -4.77 3.00
N VAL A 258 2.94 -4.48 3.01
CA VAL A 258 3.90 -4.91 1.98
C VAL A 258 3.99 -6.44 1.87
N TRP A 259 3.51 -7.17 2.88
CA TRP A 259 3.45 -8.63 2.84
C TRP A 259 2.75 -9.16 1.57
N SER A 260 1.73 -8.45 1.08
CA SER A 260 0.97 -8.87 -0.11
C SER A 260 1.81 -8.78 -1.39
N GLU A 261 2.65 -7.75 -1.51
CA GLU A 261 3.58 -7.61 -2.63
C GLU A 261 4.69 -8.68 -2.58
N LEU A 262 5.17 -9.06 -1.39
CA LEU A 262 6.13 -10.17 -1.22
C LEU A 262 5.53 -11.52 -1.62
N ALA A 263 4.30 -11.81 -1.17
CA ALA A 263 3.59 -13.04 -1.51
C ALA A 263 3.27 -13.10 -3.02
N ALA A 264 2.87 -11.96 -3.62
CA ALA A 264 2.62 -11.86 -5.05
C ALA A 264 3.90 -12.04 -5.88
N LEU A 265 5.02 -11.47 -5.45
CA LEU A 265 6.31 -11.65 -6.11
C LEU A 265 6.76 -13.12 -6.09
N LEU A 266 6.62 -13.79 -4.93
CA LEU A 266 6.93 -15.23 -4.81
C LEU A 266 6.09 -16.07 -5.76
N LEU A 267 4.78 -15.81 -5.85
CA LEU A 267 3.86 -16.50 -6.75
C LEU A 267 4.18 -16.20 -8.21
N ALA A 268 4.35 -14.93 -8.57
CA ALA A 268 4.68 -14.52 -9.94
C ALA A 268 5.97 -15.18 -10.44
N LEU A 269 7.02 -15.26 -9.61
CA LEU A 269 8.27 -15.93 -9.96
C LEU A 269 8.13 -17.46 -10.05
N ALA A 270 7.13 -18.06 -9.39
CA ALA A 270 6.81 -19.48 -9.56
C ALA A 270 6.05 -19.74 -10.87
N GLU A 271 5.12 -18.88 -11.24
CA GLU A 271 4.27 -19.01 -12.43
C GLU A 271 5.00 -18.62 -13.73
N HIS A 272 5.91 -17.62 -13.68
CA HIS A 272 6.63 -17.09 -14.84
C HIS A 272 8.09 -17.56 -14.85
N THR A 273 8.29 -18.82 -15.27
CA THR A 273 9.60 -19.48 -15.24
C THR A 273 10.67 -18.74 -16.06
N GLU A 274 10.31 -18.18 -17.20
CA GLU A 274 11.20 -17.39 -18.06
C GLU A 274 11.65 -16.08 -17.38
N VAL A 275 10.77 -15.43 -16.64
CA VAL A 275 11.11 -14.23 -15.83
C VAL A 275 12.07 -14.62 -14.71
N ARG A 276 11.79 -15.73 -14.01
CA ARG A 276 12.64 -16.25 -12.95
C ARG A 276 14.04 -16.60 -13.47
N GLN A 277 14.15 -17.34 -14.57
CA GLN A 277 15.44 -17.72 -15.17
C GLN A 277 16.26 -16.49 -15.57
N ARG A 278 15.62 -15.48 -16.16
CA ARG A 278 16.30 -14.24 -16.53
C ARG A 278 16.81 -13.48 -15.30
N LEU A 279 16.03 -13.44 -14.22
CA LEU A 279 16.47 -12.84 -12.94
C LEU A 279 17.64 -13.59 -12.32
N VAL A 280 17.63 -14.92 -12.33
CA VAL A 280 18.76 -15.74 -11.85
C VAL A 280 20.03 -15.36 -12.58
N LEU A 281 19.98 -15.23 -13.92
CA LEU A 281 21.14 -14.84 -14.73
C LEU A 281 21.61 -13.41 -14.41
N GLU A 282 20.69 -12.45 -14.25
CA GLU A 282 21.05 -11.07 -13.89
C GLU A 282 21.70 -11.00 -12.51
N ILE A 283 21.13 -11.69 -11.51
CA ILE A 283 21.65 -11.70 -10.13
C ILE A 283 22.99 -12.44 -10.06
N ALA A 284 23.18 -13.53 -10.81
CA ALA A 284 24.43 -14.27 -10.86
C ALA A 284 25.57 -13.48 -11.52
N ALA A 285 25.25 -12.61 -12.47
CA ALA A 285 26.24 -11.73 -13.12
C ALA A 285 26.64 -10.53 -12.25
N ALA A 286 25.87 -10.22 -11.21
CA ALA A 286 26.18 -9.12 -10.31
C ALA A 286 27.23 -9.55 -9.26
N PRO A 287 28.12 -8.64 -8.82
CA PRO A 287 29.05 -8.93 -7.74
C PRO A 287 28.34 -9.41 -6.47
N ALA A 288 28.95 -10.35 -5.76
CA ALA A 288 28.47 -10.81 -4.45
C ALA A 288 28.89 -9.79 -3.36
N GLU A 289 28.22 -8.66 -3.34
CA GLU A 289 28.42 -7.58 -2.37
C GLU A 289 27.15 -7.42 -1.51
N PRO A 290 27.26 -6.84 -0.30
CA PRO A 290 26.11 -6.40 0.47
C PRO A 290 25.21 -5.47 -0.35
N LEU A 291 23.90 -5.57 -0.14
CA LEU A 291 22.97 -4.71 -0.87
C LEU A 291 23.18 -3.25 -0.51
N SER A 292 23.11 -2.43 -1.52
CA SER A 292 23.16 -0.98 -1.43
C SER A 292 22.28 -0.38 -2.53
N PRO A 293 21.88 0.87 -2.44
CA PRO A 293 21.21 1.53 -3.56
C PRO A 293 22.01 1.45 -4.87
N GLY A 294 23.34 1.37 -4.76
CA GLY A 294 24.25 1.20 -5.91
C GLY A 294 24.16 -0.18 -6.54
N THR A 295 24.19 -1.26 -5.73
CA THR A 295 24.04 -2.64 -6.22
C THR A 295 22.70 -2.86 -6.87
N LEU A 296 21.60 -2.35 -6.28
CA LEU A 296 20.27 -2.48 -6.85
C LEU A 296 20.10 -1.76 -8.19
N ARG A 297 20.75 -0.61 -8.39
CA ARG A 297 20.76 0.05 -9.71
C ARG A 297 21.42 -0.76 -10.82
N ARG A 298 22.27 -1.74 -10.49
CA ARG A 298 22.88 -2.66 -11.45
C ARG A 298 22.00 -3.87 -11.79
N LEU A 299 20.80 -3.96 -11.23
CA LEU A 299 19.80 -5.01 -11.47
C LEU A 299 18.53 -4.42 -12.11
N PRO A 300 18.62 -3.90 -13.34
CA PRO A 300 17.49 -3.20 -13.96
C PRO A 300 16.31 -4.12 -14.26
N PHE A 301 16.51 -5.40 -14.52
CA PHE A 301 15.42 -6.33 -14.75
C PHE A 301 14.72 -6.70 -13.44
N LEU A 302 15.44 -6.84 -12.32
CA LEU A 302 14.85 -6.99 -11.00
C LEU A 302 13.93 -5.80 -10.70
N TYR A 303 14.38 -4.57 -10.97
CA TYR A 303 13.54 -3.38 -10.82
C TYR A 303 12.26 -3.50 -11.64
N GLN A 304 12.34 -3.91 -12.92
CA GLN A 304 11.16 -4.09 -13.79
C GLN A 304 10.19 -5.14 -13.21
N VAL A 305 10.69 -6.26 -12.69
CA VAL A 305 9.86 -7.30 -12.07
C VAL A 305 9.15 -6.77 -10.81
N VAL A 306 9.86 -6.02 -9.96
CA VAL A 306 9.26 -5.41 -8.76
C VAL A 306 8.17 -4.41 -9.16
N GLN A 307 8.40 -3.55 -10.17
CA GLN A 307 7.38 -2.60 -10.62
C GLN A 307 6.15 -3.30 -11.21
N GLU A 308 6.35 -4.38 -12.01
CA GLU A 308 5.23 -5.13 -12.57
C GLU A 308 4.44 -5.87 -11.48
N THR A 309 5.10 -6.40 -10.45
CA THR A 309 4.43 -6.98 -9.30
C THR A 309 3.55 -5.96 -8.59
N LYS A 310 4.06 -4.74 -8.35
CA LYS A 310 3.27 -3.64 -7.76
C LYS A 310 2.09 -3.22 -8.63
N ARG A 311 2.24 -3.26 -9.96
CA ARG A 311 1.16 -2.94 -10.89
C ARG A 311 0.04 -3.98 -10.87
N THR A 312 0.38 -5.24 -10.84
CA THR A 312 -0.57 -6.37 -10.95
C THR A 312 -1.16 -6.79 -9.62
N CYS A 313 -0.47 -6.51 -8.49
CA CYS A 313 -0.92 -6.83 -7.13
C CYS A 313 -1.32 -5.58 -6.35
N PRO A 314 -2.52 -5.03 -6.57
CA PRO A 314 -3.00 -3.88 -5.82
C PRO A 314 -3.32 -4.26 -4.37
N ILE A 315 -2.83 -3.46 -3.43
CA ILE A 315 -3.04 -3.68 -1.98
C ILE A 315 -4.47 -3.37 -1.56
N VAL A 316 -5.08 -2.34 -2.16
CA VAL A 316 -6.43 -1.88 -1.85
C VAL A 316 -7.25 -1.69 -3.13
N PRO A 317 -8.58 -1.94 -3.10
CA PRO A 317 -9.43 -1.77 -4.28
C PRO A 317 -9.61 -0.30 -4.66
N VAL A 318 -9.79 0.55 -3.65
CA VAL A 318 -10.05 1.99 -3.81
C VAL A 318 -9.37 2.81 -2.73
N PHE A 319 -9.10 4.07 -3.05
CA PHE A 319 -8.78 5.11 -2.07
C PHE A 319 -9.98 6.02 -1.88
N PHE A 320 -10.20 6.46 -0.63
CA PHE A 320 -11.33 7.29 -0.23
C PHE A 320 -10.96 8.76 -0.30
N GLY A 321 -11.82 9.55 -0.94
CA GLY A 321 -11.78 11.00 -0.99
C GLY A 321 -13.18 11.59 -0.90
N ARG A 322 -13.26 12.91 -0.79
CA ARG A 322 -14.49 13.70 -0.83
C ARG A 322 -14.29 14.89 -1.75
N ALA A 323 -15.21 15.12 -2.68
CA ALA A 323 -15.15 16.27 -3.55
C ALA A 323 -15.20 17.57 -2.71
N ARG A 324 -14.16 18.41 -2.86
CA ARG A 324 -14.03 19.70 -2.17
C ARG A 324 -14.96 20.75 -2.74
N ARG A 325 -15.18 20.69 -4.05
CA ARG A 325 -16.05 21.56 -4.85
C ARG A 325 -16.58 20.78 -6.05
N ASP A 326 -17.55 21.34 -6.75
CA ASP A 326 -17.93 20.82 -8.06
C ASP A 326 -16.73 20.88 -9.02
N PHE A 327 -16.48 19.80 -9.72
CA PHE A 327 -15.48 19.78 -10.78
C PHE A 327 -15.88 18.83 -11.92
N GLU A 328 -15.26 19.00 -13.07
CA GLU A 328 -15.43 18.13 -14.23
C GLU A 328 -14.31 17.10 -14.32
N LEU A 329 -14.66 15.85 -14.66
CA LEU A 329 -13.73 14.78 -14.97
C LEU A 329 -14.28 13.94 -16.13
N SER A 330 -13.50 13.80 -17.20
CA SER A 330 -13.88 13.05 -18.41
C SER A 330 -15.29 13.42 -18.92
N GLY A 331 -15.64 14.70 -18.96
CA GLY A 331 -16.94 15.22 -19.42
C GLY A 331 -18.10 15.02 -18.44
N GLN A 332 -17.85 14.59 -17.20
CA GLN A 332 -18.85 14.32 -16.17
C GLN A 332 -18.66 15.25 -14.98
N ARG A 333 -19.78 15.70 -14.36
CA ARG A 333 -19.75 16.52 -13.16
C ARG A 333 -19.58 15.65 -11.92
N VAL A 334 -18.57 15.94 -11.13
CA VAL A 334 -18.39 15.39 -9.77
C VAL A 334 -18.90 16.43 -8.76
N PRO A 335 -20.04 16.19 -8.06
CA PRO A 335 -20.62 17.18 -7.18
C PRO A 335 -19.84 17.38 -5.89
N GLU A 336 -19.80 18.62 -5.38
CA GLU A 336 -19.26 18.97 -4.08
C GLU A 336 -19.86 18.09 -2.96
N GLY A 337 -19.03 17.69 -2.01
CA GLY A 337 -19.41 16.89 -0.84
C GLY A 337 -19.63 15.40 -1.11
N TRP A 338 -19.74 14.97 -2.36
CA TRP A 338 -19.88 13.55 -2.67
C TRP A 338 -18.61 12.79 -2.32
N MET A 339 -18.77 11.53 -1.90
CA MET A 339 -17.66 10.61 -1.76
C MET A 339 -17.05 10.32 -3.13
N VAL A 340 -15.74 10.36 -3.22
CA VAL A 340 -14.99 9.99 -4.41
C VAL A 340 -14.13 8.77 -4.08
N LEU A 341 -14.32 7.69 -4.83
CA LEU A 341 -13.50 6.48 -4.73
C LEU A 341 -12.61 6.39 -5.96
N TRP A 342 -11.30 6.50 -5.76
CA TRP A 342 -10.35 6.23 -6.84
C TRP A 342 -10.09 4.73 -6.91
N SER A 343 -10.53 4.12 -8.02
CA SER A 343 -10.30 2.71 -8.31
C SER A 343 -8.84 2.49 -8.73
N HIS A 344 -8.04 2.05 -7.78
CA HIS A 344 -6.60 1.91 -7.90
C HIS A 344 -6.20 0.84 -8.93
N ARG A 345 -6.74 -0.39 -8.77
CA ARG A 345 -6.45 -1.49 -9.68
C ARG A 345 -6.84 -1.15 -11.12
N THR A 346 -8.03 -0.62 -11.33
CA THR A 346 -8.52 -0.29 -12.68
C THR A 346 -7.64 0.79 -13.34
N SER A 347 -7.10 1.73 -12.56
CA SER A 347 -6.16 2.73 -13.05
C SER A 347 -4.80 2.13 -13.44
N LEU A 348 -4.29 1.18 -12.65
CA LEU A 348 -3.04 0.47 -12.97
C LEU A 348 -3.17 -0.53 -14.12
N LEU A 349 -4.41 -0.90 -14.48
CA LEU A 349 -4.74 -1.78 -15.60
C LEU A 349 -5.35 -1.01 -16.78
N ALA A 350 -5.16 0.30 -16.87
CA ALA A 350 -5.67 1.11 -17.97
C ALA A 350 -5.05 0.67 -19.31
N GLY A 351 -5.87 0.11 -20.21
CA GLY A 351 -5.43 -0.44 -21.49
C GLY A 351 -4.80 0.59 -22.44
N GLU A 352 -5.15 1.86 -22.28
CA GLU A 352 -4.56 3.01 -23.00
C GLU A 352 -3.08 3.22 -22.64
N ILE A 353 -2.67 2.85 -21.44
CA ILE A 353 -1.29 2.90 -20.95
C ILE A 353 -0.60 1.55 -21.19
N TYR A 354 -1.24 0.46 -20.77
CA TYR A 354 -0.69 -0.89 -20.70
C TYR A 354 -1.43 -1.84 -21.67
N PRO A 355 -0.89 -2.10 -22.88
CA PRO A 355 -1.44 -3.14 -23.75
C PRO A 355 -1.49 -4.51 -23.06
N GLN A 356 -2.57 -5.26 -23.19
CA GLN A 356 -2.81 -6.53 -22.49
C GLN A 356 -2.56 -6.39 -20.97
N PRO A 357 -3.32 -5.53 -20.28
CA PRO A 357 -2.97 -5.06 -18.93
C PRO A 357 -2.96 -6.15 -17.85
N GLU A 358 -3.66 -7.25 -18.04
CA GLU A 358 -3.70 -8.38 -17.10
C GLU A 358 -2.48 -9.31 -17.24
N THR A 359 -1.70 -9.20 -18.34
CA THR A 359 -0.50 -10.01 -18.54
C THR A 359 0.65 -9.49 -17.67
N PHE A 360 1.29 -10.39 -16.91
CA PHE A 360 2.50 -10.08 -16.16
C PHE A 360 3.68 -9.95 -17.12
N ASP A 361 4.12 -8.74 -17.38
CA ASP A 361 5.17 -8.43 -18.36
C ASP A 361 6.11 -7.34 -17.84
N PRO A 362 7.19 -7.70 -17.14
CA PRO A 362 8.18 -6.75 -16.63
C PRO A 362 8.82 -5.85 -17.70
N GLY A 363 8.84 -6.31 -18.96
CA GLY A 363 9.37 -5.54 -20.08
C GLY A 363 8.71 -4.19 -20.32
N ARG A 364 7.50 -3.97 -19.78
CA ARG A 364 6.78 -2.67 -19.79
C ARG A 364 7.61 -1.53 -19.22
N PHE A 365 8.40 -1.85 -18.17
CA PHE A 365 9.25 -0.90 -17.45
C PHE A 365 10.67 -0.79 -18.02
N SER A 366 10.95 -1.47 -19.13
CA SER A 366 12.23 -1.34 -19.81
C SER A 366 12.39 0.06 -20.44
N PRO A 367 13.63 0.57 -20.61
CA PRO A 367 13.86 1.85 -21.27
C PRO A 367 13.29 1.93 -22.69
N ALA A 368 13.20 0.78 -23.39
CA ALA A 368 12.69 0.71 -24.75
C ALA A 368 11.16 0.89 -24.84
N ARG A 369 10.40 0.43 -23.82
CA ARG A 369 8.94 0.53 -23.80
C ARG A 369 8.45 1.66 -22.93
N ALA A 370 9.00 1.85 -21.72
CA ALA A 370 8.73 2.91 -20.76
C ALA A 370 7.22 3.20 -20.62
N GLU A 371 6.38 2.17 -20.48
CA GLU A 371 4.92 2.29 -20.45
C GLU A 371 4.43 3.08 -19.25
N ASP A 372 5.15 3.00 -18.14
CA ASP A 372 4.95 3.80 -16.92
C ASP A 372 5.11 5.31 -17.16
N LYS A 373 5.80 5.72 -18.22
CA LYS A 373 6.08 7.12 -18.58
C LYS A 373 5.18 7.69 -19.67
N LYS A 374 4.29 6.86 -20.25
CA LYS A 374 3.34 7.33 -21.29
C LYS A 374 2.41 8.41 -20.77
N HIS A 375 2.12 8.42 -19.47
CA HIS A 375 1.35 9.46 -18.80
C HIS A 375 1.93 9.74 -17.41
N PRO A 376 2.04 11.00 -16.94
CA PRO A 376 2.61 11.34 -15.64
C PRO A 376 1.92 10.66 -14.46
N PHE A 377 0.63 10.33 -14.60
CA PHE A 377 -0.21 9.66 -13.63
C PHE A 377 -0.63 8.25 -14.04
N GLY A 378 0.04 7.66 -15.04
CA GLY A 378 -0.27 6.31 -15.53
C GLY A 378 0.20 5.20 -14.61
N TYR A 379 1.29 5.43 -13.84
CA TYR A 379 1.84 4.48 -12.88
C TYR A 379 1.84 5.09 -11.47
N ALA A 380 0.92 4.65 -10.65
CA ALA A 380 0.72 5.17 -9.30
C ALA A 380 0.40 4.05 -8.29
N PRO A 381 1.25 3.02 -8.13
CA PRO A 381 0.94 1.85 -7.31
C PRO A 381 0.73 2.19 -5.83
N GLN A 382 1.30 3.28 -5.36
CA GLN A 382 1.22 3.75 -3.98
C GLN A 382 0.99 5.28 -3.93
N GLY A 383 0.07 5.77 -4.78
CA GLY A 383 -0.21 7.19 -4.96
C GLY A 383 0.69 7.88 -5.97
N ALA A 384 0.36 9.11 -6.33
CA ALA A 384 1.02 9.91 -7.36
C ALA A 384 1.30 11.35 -6.88
N GLY A 385 1.91 12.14 -7.76
CA GLY A 385 2.24 13.54 -7.49
C GLY A 385 3.58 13.73 -6.76
N PRO A 386 3.82 14.91 -6.18
CA PRO A 386 5.06 15.24 -5.49
C PRO A 386 5.21 14.42 -4.19
N SER A 387 6.44 14.20 -3.75
CA SER A 387 6.73 13.49 -2.50
C SER A 387 6.13 14.16 -1.26
N THR A 388 5.94 15.47 -1.30
CA THR A 388 5.30 16.27 -0.24
C THR A 388 3.76 16.18 -0.23
N GLY A 389 3.16 15.58 -1.29
CA GLY A 389 1.73 15.30 -1.40
C GLY A 389 1.37 13.92 -0.86
N HIS A 390 0.25 13.37 -1.32
CA HIS A 390 -0.28 12.06 -0.86
C HIS A 390 0.45 10.83 -1.44
N LYS A 391 1.52 11.00 -2.21
CA LYS A 391 2.37 9.88 -2.64
C LYS A 391 2.99 9.19 -1.42
N CYS A 392 2.96 7.86 -1.39
CA CYS A 392 3.46 7.08 -0.26
C CYS A 392 4.94 7.38 0.05
N PRO A 393 5.32 7.72 1.29
CA PRO A 393 6.70 7.94 1.68
C PRO A 393 7.52 6.64 1.68
N GLY A 394 6.89 5.49 1.93
CA GLY A 394 7.51 4.17 1.99
C GLY A 394 7.61 3.42 0.66
N LEU A 395 7.35 4.06 -0.49
CA LEU A 395 7.39 3.42 -1.81
C LEU A 395 8.75 2.73 -2.08
N ASP A 396 9.83 3.42 -1.76
CA ASP A 396 11.19 2.90 -1.97
C ASP A 396 11.55 1.86 -0.92
N PHE A 397 11.08 1.97 0.32
CA PHE A 397 11.23 0.95 1.35
C PHE A 397 10.62 -0.40 0.91
N ALA A 398 9.40 -0.38 0.38
CA ALA A 398 8.75 -1.56 -0.16
C ALA A 398 9.56 -2.15 -1.34
N THR A 399 10.05 -1.28 -2.23
CA THR A 399 10.90 -1.71 -3.36
C THR A 399 12.19 -2.39 -2.89
N LEU A 400 12.86 -1.82 -1.88
CA LEU A 400 14.08 -2.40 -1.29
C LEU A 400 13.80 -3.76 -0.64
N MET A 401 12.71 -3.88 0.11
CA MET A 401 12.32 -5.11 0.77
C MET A 401 12.01 -6.22 -0.25
N MET A 402 11.24 -5.91 -1.30
CA MET A 402 10.93 -6.85 -2.37
C MET A 402 12.20 -7.27 -3.13
N SER A 403 13.11 -6.33 -3.38
CA SER A 403 14.36 -6.60 -4.07
C SER A 403 15.29 -7.52 -3.26
N ALA A 404 15.45 -7.23 -1.97
CA ALA A 404 16.22 -8.06 -1.06
C ALA A 404 15.64 -9.48 -0.96
N PHE A 405 14.31 -9.59 -0.85
CA PHE A 405 13.60 -10.85 -0.81
C PHE A 405 13.83 -11.68 -2.09
N ALA A 406 13.69 -11.06 -3.27
CA ALA A 406 13.92 -11.75 -4.54
C ALA A 406 15.38 -12.21 -4.70
N ILE A 407 16.35 -11.37 -4.35
CA ILE A 407 17.78 -11.70 -4.46
C ILE A 407 18.13 -12.88 -3.56
N GLU A 408 17.75 -12.83 -2.30
CA GLU A 408 18.05 -13.90 -1.33
C GLU A 408 17.36 -15.21 -1.71
N LEU A 409 16.07 -15.14 -2.11
CA LEU A 409 15.31 -16.28 -2.57
C LEU A 409 15.96 -16.96 -3.78
N LEU A 410 16.33 -16.18 -4.80
CA LEU A 410 16.87 -16.70 -6.06
C LEU A 410 18.32 -17.19 -5.96
N ARG A 411 19.10 -16.66 -5.02
CA ARG A 411 20.47 -17.10 -4.76
C ARG A 411 20.56 -18.38 -3.94
N GLY A 412 19.67 -18.55 -2.97
CA GLY A 412 19.83 -19.55 -1.93
C GLY A 412 18.79 -20.67 -1.93
N TYR A 413 17.71 -20.55 -2.70
CA TYR A 413 16.57 -21.45 -2.52
C TYR A 413 15.92 -21.87 -3.84
N GLU A 414 15.39 -23.08 -3.84
CA GLU A 414 14.41 -23.57 -4.79
C GLU A 414 13.06 -23.69 -4.09
N TRP A 415 11.99 -23.40 -4.82
CA TRP A 415 10.63 -23.54 -4.28
C TRP A 415 9.65 -24.01 -5.33
N GLU A 416 8.60 -24.64 -4.86
CA GLU A 416 7.46 -25.07 -5.66
C GLU A 416 6.15 -24.68 -4.98
N ILE A 417 5.13 -24.47 -5.81
CA ILE A 417 3.75 -24.27 -5.36
C ILE A 417 3.03 -25.61 -5.52
N PRO A 418 2.65 -26.31 -4.42
CA PRO A 418 1.92 -27.57 -4.51
C PRO A 418 0.60 -27.40 -5.29
N GLU A 419 0.34 -28.29 -6.27
CA GLU A 419 -0.83 -28.20 -7.17
C GLU A 419 -2.17 -28.24 -6.43
N ALA A 420 -2.27 -29.05 -5.38
CA ALA A 420 -3.53 -29.25 -4.63
C ALA A 420 -3.80 -28.11 -3.64
N GLN A 421 -3.99 -26.87 -4.14
CA GLN A 421 -4.39 -25.73 -3.31
C GLN A 421 -5.23 -24.71 -4.10
N ASP A 422 -6.08 -23.96 -3.39
CA ASP A 422 -6.88 -22.88 -3.98
C ASP A 422 -6.07 -21.58 -3.98
N LEU A 423 -5.57 -21.18 -5.16
CA LEU A 423 -4.86 -19.93 -5.40
C LEU A 423 -5.80 -18.76 -5.73
N SER A 424 -7.11 -18.99 -5.85
CA SER A 424 -8.05 -17.90 -6.04
C SER A 424 -8.02 -16.95 -4.84
N TYR A 425 -8.11 -15.65 -5.14
CA TYR A 425 -8.00 -14.61 -4.11
C TYR A 425 -9.32 -14.46 -3.34
N ASP A 426 -9.20 -14.24 -2.03
CA ASP A 426 -10.26 -13.70 -1.18
C ASP A 426 -10.25 -12.17 -1.29
N TRP A 427 -11.08 -11.66 -2.19
CA TRP A 427 -11.18 -10.23 -2.48
C TRP A 427 -11.93 -9.42 -1.42
N SER A 428 -12.51 -10.08 -0.42
CA SER A 428 -13.12 -9.40 0.73
C SER A 428 -12.08 -8.89 1.74
N LYS A 429 -10.84 -9.38 1.64
CA LYS A 429 -9.72 -8.97 2.51
C LYS A 429 -8.95 -7.80 1.90
N ILE A 430 -8.34 -7.01 2.75
CA ILE A 430 -7.50 -5.86 2.36
C ILE A 430 -6.18 -5.94 3.15
N PRO A 431 -5.05 -6.19 2.48
CA PRO A 431 -4.88 -6.67 1.10
C PRO A 431 -5.57 -8.00 0.81
N PRO A 432 -5.96 -8.28 -0.45
CA PRO A 432 -6.48 -9.58 -0.83
C PRO A 432 -5.40 -10.65 -0.75
N GLU A 433 -5.80 -11.89 -0.45
CA GLU A 433 -4.85 -13.00 -0.30
C GLU A 433 -5.38 -14.28 -0.93
N PRO A 434 -4.50 -15.19 -1.42
CA PRO A 434 -4.91 -16.53 -1.85
C PRO A 434 -5.61 -17.27 -0.73
N LYS A 435 -6.76 -17.91 -1.01
CA LYS A 435 -7.59 -18.62 -0.01
C LYS A 435 -6.85 -19.73 0.71
N SER A 436 -5.92 -20.40 0.03
CA SER A 436 -5.04 -21.41 0.64
C SER A 436 -4.02 -20.83 1.62
N GLY A 437 -3.81 -19.51 1.64
CA GLY A 437 -2.72 -18.84 2.32
C GLY A 437 -1.37 -19.03 1.62
N LEU A 438 -1.38 -19.47 0.35
CA LEU A 438 -0.23 -19.73 -0.51
C LEU A 438 0.75 -20.72 0.15
N ARG A 439 0.45 -22.02 0.10
CA ARG A 439 1.40 -23.07 0.55
C ARG A 439 2.57 -23.14 -0.42
N VAL A 440 3.76 -23.17 0.12
CA VAL A 440 5.02 -23.20 -0.63
C VAL A 440 5.93 -24.24 0.02
N ARG A 441 6.54 -25.09 -0.80
CA ARG A 441 7.67 -25.91 -0.38
C ARG A 441 8.95 -25.23 -0.76
N LEU A 442 9.82 -25.03 0.21
CA LEU A 442 11.08 -24.33 0.04
C LEU A 442 12.23 -25.22 0.50
N ARG A 443 13.30 -25.29 -0.28
CA ARG A 443 14.56 -25.96 0.08
C ARG A 443 15.76 -25.10 -0.28
N ARG A 444 16.82 -25.24 0.51
CA ARG A 444 18.09 -24.56 0.20
C ARG A 444 18.74 -25.22 -1.02
N ILE A 445 19.32 -24.42 -1.90
CA ILE A 445 20.20 -24.91 -2.97
C ILE A 445 21.48 -25.43 -2.32
N ALA A 446 21.94 -26.63 -2.75
CA ALA A 446 23.14 -27.29 -2.21
C ALA A 446 24.43 -26.53 -2.62
#